data_634fbceadbe0dd294bff1c9097da1dd0
#
_entry.id   634fbceadbe0dd294bff1c9097da1dd0
#
_cell.length_a   1.000
_cell.length_b   1.000
_cell.length_c   1.000
_cell.angle_alpha   90.00
_cell.angle_beta   90.00
_cell.angle_gamma   90.00
#
_symmetry.space_group_name_H-M   'P 1'
#
loop_
_entity.id
_entity.type
_entity.pdbx_description
1 polymer ?
#
loop_
_entity_poly.entity_id
_entity_poly.type
_entity_poly.pdbx_seq_one_letter_code
_entity_poly.pdbx_strand_id
1 'polypeptide(L)'
;MSDSGIISQYGFLYQRKIFVLHVLKNANTKQLFTFEGKDDIEISPDEKIYAMFDSTNYYIQVKSGSVSEDCFSRVICNWLLLESTESSIFKLVLENDVHFDYSSQEMAEKILKFIIDGKAKKRTSIARKTYEKFKEQILNQQEMLKHILNMITGFKKVVCSMEMIDQELLEKFNQDYCSDIQDFSLAKKKRLERFISYIDKDINKAIKSKKPYTLVYPHFIRLIIQVSEEIS
;
A
#
# COMPACT_ATOMS: atom_id res chain seq x y z
N MET A 1 11.07 -27.03 1.81
CA MET A 1 10.79 -25.66 1.30
C MET A 1 11.60 -24.72 2.16
N SER A 2 12.30 -23.76 1.56
CA SER A 2 13.07 -22.78 2.35
C SER A 2 12.11 -21.81 3.05
N ASP A 3 12.40 -21.45 4.30
CA ASP A 3 11.58 -20.50 5.09
C ASP A 3 11.31 -19.16 4.35
N SER A 4 12.24 -18.77 3.47
CA SER A 4 12.11 -17.57 2.64
C SER A 4 10.86 -17.57 1.72
N GLY A 5 10.45 -18.74 1.22
CA GLY A 5 9.26 -18.86 0.38
C GLY A 5 7.96 -18.64 1.18
N ILE A 6 7.91 -19.15 2.40
CA ILE A 6 6.75 -19.00 3.30
C ILE A 6 6.62 -17.55 3.74
N ILE A 7 7.73 -16.92 4.14
CA ILE A 7 7.77 -15.51 4.56
C ILE A 7 7.30 -14.60 3.43
N SER A 8 7.73 -14.85 2.19
CA SER A 8 7.33 -14.06 1.02
C SER A 8 5.83 -14.22 0.73
N GLN A 9 5.27 -15.44 0.83
CA GLN A 9 3.85 -15.69 0.64
C GLN A 9 3.00 -15.01 1.71
N TYR A 10 3.45 -15.06 2.97
CA TYR A 10 2.78 -14.39 4.07
C TYR A 10 2.75 -12.86 3.88
N GLY A 11 3.89 -12.26 3.51
CA GLY A 11 3.96 -10.83 3.21
C GLY A 11 2.99 -10.40 2.12
N PHE A 12 2.87 -11.21 1.08
CA PHE A 12 1.95 -10.95 -0.02
C PHE A 12 0.49 -11.12 0.39
N LEU A 13 0.17 -12.10 1.25
CA LEU A 13 -1.16 -12.25 1.83
C LEU A 13 -1.54 -11.03 2.68
N TYR A 14 -0.61 -10.55 3.52
CA TYR A 14 -0.80 -9.36 4.33
C TYR A 14 -1.11 -8.12 3.46
N GLN A 15 -0.32 -7.88 2.41
CA GLN A 15 -0.55 -6.79 1.46
C GLN A 15 -1.93 -6.86 0.81
N ARG A 16 -2.37 -8.05 0.37
CA ARG A 16 -3.69 -8.25 -0.23
C ARG A 16 -4.83 -7.93 0.72
N LYS A 17 -4.74 -8.36 1.97
CA LYS A 17 -5.75 -8.05 2.98
C LYS A 17 -5.83 -6.56 3.27
N ILE A 18 -4.70 -5.87 3.38
CA ILE A 18 -4.66 -4.41 3.50
C ILE A 18 -5.29 -3.73 2.27
N PHE A 19 -5.01 -4.24 1.06
CA PHE A 19 -5.65 -3.74 -0.15
C PHE A 19 -7.18 -3.85 -0.08
N VAL A 20 -7.70 -5.04 0.23
CA VAL A 20 -9.15 -5.27 0.36
C VAL A 20 -9.76 -4.38 1.43
N LEU A 21 -9.09 -4.20 2.57
CA LEU A 21 -9.55 -3.31 3.64
C LEU A 21 -9.66 -1.86 3.17
N HIS A 22 -8.67 -1.37 2.41
CA HIS A 22 -8.73 -0.03 1.82
C HIS A 22 -9.85 0.10 0.79
N VAL A 23 -10.09 -0.92 -0.02
CA VAL A 23 -11.22 -0.96 -0.94
C VAL A 23 -12.54 -0.83 -0.19
N LEU A 24 -12.77 -1.65 0.85
CA LEU A 24 -14.02 -1.63 1.62
C LEU A 24 -14.24 -0.28 2.33
N LYS A 25 -13.18 0.30 2.89
CA LYS A 25 -13.25 1.60 3.59
C LYS A 25 -13.59 2.78 2.68
N ASN A 26 -13.18 2.70 1.41
CA ASN A 26 -13.23 3.84 0.49
C ASN A 26 -14.05 3.56 -0.79
N ALA A 27 -14.75 2.44 -0.87
CA ALA A 27 -15.51 2.06 -2.07
C ALA A 27 -16.52 3.13 -2.51
N ASN A 28 -17.15 3.82 -1.55
CA ASN A 28 -18.13 4.87 -1.81
C ASN A 28 -17.52 6.17 -2.37
N THR A 29 -16.19 6.32 -2.34
CA THR A 29 -15.48 7.51 -2.84
C THR A 29 -15.23 7.47 -4.34
N LYS A 30 -15.57 6.34 -5.01
CA LYS A 30 -15.38 6.12 -6.45
C LYS A 30 -13.95 6.35 -6.93
N GLN A 31 -12.98 6.01 -6.10
CA GLN A 31 -11.56 6.06 -6.41
C GLN A 31 -11.11 4.81 -7.16
N LEU A 32 -9.94 4.89 -7.78
CA LEU A 32 -9.21 3.77 -8.35
C LEU A 32 -8.32 3.15 -7.27
N PHE A 33 -8.40 1.84 -7.11
CA PHE A 33 -7.56 1.09 -6.19
C PHE A 33 -6.60 0.23 -7.00
N THR A 34 -5.31 0.51 -6.93
CA THR A 34 -4.29 -0.23 -7.68
C THR A 34 -3.39 -0.99 -6.71
N PHE A 35 -3.28 -2.31 -6.94
CA PHE A 35 -2.38 -3.21 -6.24
C PHE A 35 -1.12 -3.42 -7.09
N GLU A 36 0.08 -3.31 -6.47
CA GLU A 36 1.37 -3.38 -7.18
C GLU A 36 1.47 -2.35 -8.33
N GLY A 37 1.02 -1.12 -8.06
CA GLY A 37 1.14 0.01 -8.98
C GLY A 37 2.49 0.72 -8.87
N LYS A 38 2.46 2.01 -8.58
CA LYS A 38 3.67 2.81 -8.29
C LYS A 38 4.21 2.53 -6.88
N ASP A 39 3.37 2.03 -5.99
CA ASP A 39 3.68 1.53 -4.66
C ASP A 39 2.94 0.21 -4.43
N ASP A 40 3.05 -0.43 -3.24
CA ASP A 40 2.33 -1.68 -2.94
C ASP A 40 0.82 -1.50 -3.15
N ILE A 41 0.27 -0.36 -2.70
CA ILE A 41 -1.12 0.05 -2.93
C ILE A 41 -1.15 1.54 -3.31
N GLU A 42 -1.86 1.85 -4.38
CA GLU A 42 -2.14 3.22 -4.81
C GLU A 42 -3.66 3.45 -4.82
N ILE A 43 -4.10 4.55 -4.25
CA ILE A 43 -5.49 5.01 -4.32
C ILE A 43 -5.46 6.39 -4.99
N SER A 44 -6.13 6.51 -6.12
CA SER A 44 -6.15 7.73 -6.92
C SER A 44 -7.58 8.11 -7.33
N PRO A 45 -7.83 9.38 -7.62
CA PRO A 45 -9.10 9.81 -8.19
C PRO A 45 -9.37 9.10 -9.54
N ASP A 46 -10.62 8.74 -9.80
CA ASP A 46 -11.03 8.32 -11.14
C ASP A 46 -11.35 9.56 -11.99
N GLU A 47 -10.39 10.03 -12.76
CA GLU A 47 -10.50 11.23 -13.61
C GLU A 47 -11.66 11.17 -14.61
N LYS A 48 -12.12 9.97 -14.96
CA LYS A 48 -13.26 9.78 -15.89
C LYS A 48 -14.60 10.10 -15.24
N ILE A 49 -14.66 10.05 -13.91
CA ILE A 49 -15.91 10.20 -13.16
C ILE A 49 -15.97 11.53 -12.42
N TYR A 50 -14.83 12.11 -12.00
CA TYR A 50 -14.77 13.26 -11.11
C TYR A 50 -13.69 14.28 -11.43
N ALA A 51 -14.00 15.26 -12.26
CA ALA A 51 -13.17 16.47 -12.41
C ALA A 51 -13.28 17.46 -11.22
N MET A 52 -14.09 17.19 -10.20
CA MET A 52 -14.45 18.20 -9.16
C MET A 52 -14.26 17.74 -7.69
N PHE A 53 -13.83 16.50 -7.41
CA PHE A 53 -13.68 16.00 -6.03
C PHE A 53 -12.26 15.56 -5.75
N ASP A 54 -11.88 15.63 -4.49
CA ASP A 54 -10.60 15.32 -3.85
C ASP A 54 -9.54 14.67 -4.76
N SER A 55 -8.57 15.47 -5.22
CA SER A 55 -7.47 15.06 -6.08
C SER A 55 -6.33 14.36 -5.31
N THR A 56 -6.59 13.89 -4.09
CA THR A 56 -5.58 13.29 -3.24
C THR A 56 -5.17 11.90 -3.72
N ASN A 57 -3.87 11.73 -3.98
CA ASN A 57 -3.27 10.44 -4.25
C ASN A 57 -2.73 9.84 -2.95
N TYR A 58 -3.04 8.58 -2.69
CA TYR A 58 -2.47 7.83 -1.57
C TYR A 58 -1.47 6.81 -2.12
N TYR A 59 -0.26 6.84 -1.60
CA TYR A 59 0.79 5.86 -1.85
C TYR A 59 1.06 5.10 -0.56
N ILE A 60 0.76 3.82 -0.56
CA ILE A 60 0.75 3.00 0.65
C ILE A 60 1.75 1.87 0.50
N GLN A 61 2.80 1.92 1.30
CA GLN A 61 3.76 0.84 1.44
C GLN A 61 3.33 -0.07 2.58
N VAL A 62 3.32 -1.37 2.35
CA VAL A 62 2.87 -2.38 3.30
C VAL A 62 4.02 -3.32 3.63
N LYS A 63 4.29 -3.55 4.93
CA LYS A 63 5.35 -4.43 5.39
C LYS A 63 4.84 -5.36 6.49
N SER A 64 4.97 -6.67 6.26
CA SER A 64 4.82 -7.69 7.30
C SER A 64 6.20 -8.03 7.89
N GLY A 65 6.22 -8.33 9.17
CA GLY A 65 7.46 -8.67 9.88
C GLY A 65 8.34 -7.45 10.20
N SER A 66 9.64 -7.70 10.44
CA SER A 66 10.59 -6.65 10.83
C SER A 66 11.00 -5.77 9.64
N VAL A 67 11.10 -4.47 9.88
CA VAL A 67 11.60 -3.50 8.90
C VAL A 67 12.99 -3.05 9.32
N SER A 68 14.00 -3.41 8.54
CA SER A 68 15.37 -2.93 8.74
C SER A 68 15.53 -1.48 8.26
N GLU A 69 16.61 -0.81 8.71
CA GLU A 69 16.98 0.53 8.22
C GLU A 69 17.10 0.59 6.69
N ASP A 70 17.71 -0.43 6.10
CA ASP A 70 17.83 -0.56 4.64
C ASP A 70 16.46 -0.67 3.96
N CYS A 71 15.54 -1.44 4.54
CA CYS A 71 14.18 -1.55 4.03
C CYS A 71 13.45 -0.20 4.12
N PHE A 72 13.55 0.49 5.25
CA PHE A 72 12.97 1.82 5.43
C PHE A 72 13.57 2.84 4.47
N SER A 73 14.90 2.85 4.30
CA SER A 73 15.59 3.72 3.34
C SER A 73 15.08 3.50 1.91
N ARG A 74 14.81 2.25 1.51
CA ARG A 74 14.21 1.93 0.20
C ARG A 74 12.81 2.48 0.05
N VAL A 75 11.97 2.39 1.10
CA VAL A 75 10.62 2.97 1.10
C VAL A 75 10.68 4.47 0.86
N ILE A 76 11.49 5.19 1.62
CA ILE A 76 11.66 6.64 1.45
C ILE A 76 12.21 6.97 0.05
N CYS A 77 13.21 6.23 -0.44
CA CYS A 77 13.72 6.42 -1.80
C CYS A 77 12.64 6.19 -2.86
N ASN A 78 11.77 5.20 -2.69
CA ASN A 78 10.65 4.97 -3.60
C ASN A 78 9.71 6.18 -3.63
N TRP A 79 9.32 6.68 -2.46
CA TRP A 79 8.44 7.85 -2.35
C TRP A 79 9.06 9.13 -2.91
N LEU A 80 10.36 9.35 -2.73
CA LEU A 80 11.10 10.46 -3.35
C LEU A 80 11.10 10.36 -4.89
N LEU A 81 11.05 9.15 -5.45
CA LEU A 81 10.98 8.93 -6.90
C LEU A 81 9.58 9.14 -7.47
N LEU A 82 8.53 8.98 -6.68
CA LEU A 82 7.16 9.23 -7.11
C LEU A 82 6.96 10.73 -7.37
N GLU A 83 6.18 11.04 -8.38
CA GLU A 83 5.73 12.41 -8.61
C GLU A 83 4.69 12.74 -7.54
N SER A 84 5.13 13.45 -6.49
CA SER A 84 4.23 13.94 -5.45
C SER A 84 3.61 15.26 -5.90
N THR A 85 2.30 15.30 -5.95
CA THR A 85 1.54 16.56 -5.97
C THR A 85 1.38 17.05 -4.54
N GLU A 86 1.02 18.32 -4.33
CA GLU A 86 0.73 18.88 -2.99
C GLU A 86 -0.34 18.08 -2.23
N SER A 87 -1.20 17.37 -2.96
CA SER A 87 -2.27 16.50 -2.43
C SER A 87 -1.86 15.02 -2.28
N SER A 88 -0.57 14.67 -2.34
CA SER A 88 -0.13 13.28 -2.15
C SER A 88 0.04 12.92 -0.67
N ILE A 89 -0.51 11.79 -0.25
CA ILE A 89 -0.37 11.25 1.11
C ILE A 89 0.40 9.94 1.04
N PHE A 90 1.52 9.89 1.76
CA PHE A 90 2.32 8.68 1.93
C PHE A 90 1.95 7.98 3.23
N LYS A 91 1.80 6.65 3.18
CA LYS A 91 1.40 5.84 4.32
C LYS A 91 2.24 4.57 4.40
N LEU A 92 2.76 4.29 5.58
CA LEU A 92 3.45 3.04 5.89
C LEU A 92 2.57 2.20 6.80
N VAL A 93 2.12 1.05 6.31
CA VAL A 93 1.35 0.08 7.09
C VAL A 93 2.28 -1.06 7.49
N LEU A 94 2.36 -1.29 8.79
CA LEU A 94 3.23 -2.26 9.42
C LEU A 94 2.39 -3.29 10.17
N GLU A 95 2.76 -4.57 10.07
CA GLU A 95 2.18 -5.61 10.91
C GLU A 95 2.63 -5.48 12.37
N ASN A 96 3.91 -5.18 12.57
CA ASN A 96 4.51 -4.96 13.88
C ASN A 96 5.10 -3.55 13.95
N ASP A 97 5.01 -2.93 15.11
CA ASP A 97 5.63 -1.62 15.28
C ASP A 97 7.15 -1.70 15.16
N VAL A 98 7.71 -0.69 14.53
CA VAL A 98 9.15 -0.56 14.32
C VAL A 98 9.60 0.70 15.02
N HIS A 99 10.48 0.53 15.99
CA HIS A 99 11.18 1.61 16.66
C HIS A 99 12.61 1.67 16.14
N PHE A 100 13.01 2.81 15.65
CA PHE A 100 14.40 3.12 15.42
C PHE A 100 14.89 4.03 16.55
N ASP A 101 15.99 3.66 17.20
CA ASP A 101 16.58 4.43 18.30
C ASP A 101 17.31 5.69 17.79
N TYR A 102 16.75 6.34 16.76
CA TYR A 102 17.32 7.49 16.09
C TYR A 102 16.32 8.63 16.04
N SER A 103 16.83 9.85 16.14
CA SER A 103 16.07 11.04 15.79
C SER A 103 15.73 11.05 14.28
N SER A 104 14.70 11.80 13.90
CA SER A 104 14.36 11.98 12.48
C SER A 104 15.53 12.56 11.66
N GLN A 105 16.36 13.41 12.29
CA GLN A 105 17.53 13.97 11.66
C GLN A 105 18.60 12.90 11.37
N GLU A 106 18.94 12.07 12.36
CA GLU A 106 19.91 10.98 12.19
C GLU A 106 19.43 9.96 11.14
N MET A 107 18.12 9.69 11.11
CA MET A 107 17.53 8.83 10.10
C MET A 107 17.65 9.45 8.71
N ALA A 108 17.41 10.76 8.55
CA ALA A 108 17.58 11.45 7.28
C ALA A 108 19.04 11.40 6.78
N GLU A 109 20.01 11.54 7.67
CA GLU A 109 21.45 11.42 7.34
C GLU A 109 21.80 10.00 6.87
N LYS A 110 21.28 8.97 7.54
CA LYS A 110 21.46 7.56 7.11
C LYS A 110 20.86 7.31 5.72
N ILE A 111 19.66 7.84 5.44
CA ILE A 111 19.02 7.72 4.13
C ILE A 111 19.82 8.47 3.06
N LEU A 112 20.30 9.67 3.36
CA LEU A 112 21.16 10.41 2.43
C LEU A 112 22.42 9.63 2.10
N LYS A 113 23.07 9.02 3.10
CA LYS A 113 24.22 8.14 2.89
C LYS A 113 23.84 6.94 2.01
N PHE A 114 22.71 6.27 2.27
CA PHE A 114 22.20 5.17 1.46
C PHE A 114 22.01 5.58 -0.02
N ILE A 115 21.51 6.80 -0.28
CA ILE A 115 21.35 7.37 -1.63
C ILE A 115 22.71 7.61 -2.28
N ILE A 116 23.65 8.24 -1.57
CA ILE A 116 25.00 8.55 -2.06
C ILE A 116 25.75 7.24 -2.41
N ASP A 117 25.70 6.25 -1.53
CA ASP A 117 26.29 4.93 -1.76
C ASP A 117 25.64 4.22 -2.97
N GLY A 118 24.43 4.62 -3.32
CA GLY A 118 23.71 4.19 -4.52
C GLY A 118 24.46 4.49 -5.81
N LYS A 119 25.33 5.51 -5.85
CA LYS A 119 26.16 5.85 -7.02
C LYS A 119 26.95 4.65 -7.55
N ALA A 120 27.44 3.80 -6.65
CA ALA A 120 28.20 2.60 -6.99
C ALA A 120 27.31 1.35 -7.26
N LYS A 121 26.01 1.43 -7.03
CA LYS A 121 25.10 0.29 -7.19
C LYS A 121 24.65 0.09 -8.64
N LYS A 122 24.02 -1.07 -8.92
CA LYS A 122 23.42 -1.36 -10.24
C LYS A 122 22.38 -0.30 -10.61
N ARG A 123 22.25 0.04 -11.90
CA ARG A 123 21.27 1.01 -12.42
C ARG A 123 19.83 0.71 -12.03
N THR A 124 19.49 -0.56 -11.82
CA THR A 124 18.16 -1.02 -11.41
C THR A 124 17.86 -0.81 -9.92
N SER A 125 18.89 -0.54 -9.08
CA SER A 125 18.66 -0.35 -7.65
C SER A 125 17.95 0.97 -7.38
N ILE A 126 17.05 0.97 -6.39
CA ILE A 126 16.29 2.15 -5.98
C ILE A 126 17.22 3.29 -5.55
N ALA A 127 18.27 2.98 -4.77
CA ALA A 127 19.27 3.95 -4.33
C ALA A 127 19.96 4.64 -5.51
N ARG A 128 20.32 3.88 -6.57
CA ARG A 128 20.93 4.47 -7.78
C ARG A 128 19.95 5.36 -8.54
N LYS A 129 18.71 4.92 -8.70
CA LYS A 129 17.67 5.72 -9.35
C LYS A 129 17.43 7.04 -8.61
N THR A 130 17.36 6.99 -7.28
CA THR A 130 17.19 8.17 -6.44
C THR A 130 18.40 9.10 -6.55
N TYR A 131 19.62 8.54 -6.49
CA TYR A 131 20.85 9.31 -6.69
C TYR A 131 20.84 10.06 -8.04
N GLU A 132 20.49 9.41 -9.14
CA GLU A 132 20.47 10.03 -10.47
C GLU A 132 19.38 11.11 -10.59
N LYS A 133 18.20 10.89 -10.01
CA LYS A 133 17.11 11.88 -10.01
C LYS A 133 17.46 13.14 -9.23
N PHE A 134 18.14 13.00 -8.08
CA PHE A 134 18.43 14.09 -7.15
C PHE A 134 19.90 14.50 -7.14
N LYS A 135 20.63 14.23 -8.23
CA LYS A 135 22.07 14.46 -8.30
C LYS A 135 22.49 15.91 -7.96
N GLU A 136 21.72 16.89 -8.43
CA GLU A 136 21.98 18.30 -8.18
C GLU A 136 21.70 18.70 -6.73
N GLN A 137 20.59 18.23 -6.17
CA GLN A 137 20.23 18.47 -4.76
C GLN A 137 21.21 17.77 -3.80
N ILE A 138 21.77 16.62 -4.19
CA ILE A 138 22.78 15.91 -3.39
C ILE A 138 24.08 16.73 -3.29
N LEU A 139 24.41 17.57 -4.27
CA LEU A 139 25.53 18.51 -4.17
C LEU A 139 25.30 19.54 -3.08
N ASN A 140 24.06 19.93 -2.84
CA ASN A 140 23.64 20.71 -1.67
C ASN A 140 23.04 19.75 -0.63
N GLN A 141 23.90 19.12 0.18
CA GLN A 141 23.47 18.12 1.17
C GLN A 141 22.38 18.63 2.13
N GLN A 142 22.40 19.91 2.49
CA GLN A 142 21.39 20.48 3.39
C GLN A 142 20.00 20.51 2.74
N GLU A 143 19.92 20.83 1.46
CA GLU A 143 18.66 20.82 0.72
C GLU A 143 18.09 19.41 0.60
N MET A 144 18.93 18.43 0.26
CA MET A 144 18.52 17.04 0.18
C MET A 144 18.10 16.46 1.54
N LEU A 145 18.83 16.79 2.60
CA LEU A 145 18.46 16.42 3.97
C LEU A 145 17.10 16.98 4.36
N LYS A 146 16.83 18.25 4.07
CA LYS A 146 15.52 18.87 4.31
C LYS A 146 14.41 18.14 3.54
N HIS A 147 14.66 17.77 2.30
CA HIS A 147 13.69 17.03 1.49
C HIS A 147 13.40 15.64 2.08
N ILE A 148 14.43 14.88 2.45
CA ILE A 148 14.28 13.59 3.12
C ILE A 148 13.55 13.74 4.46
N LEU A 149 13.92 14.76 5.27
CA LEU A 149 13.31 15.01 6.57
C LEU A 149 11.81 15.31 6.44
N ASN A 150 11.42 16.13 5.46
CA ASN A 150 10.01 16.41 5.17
C ASN A 150 9.25 15.13 4.82
N MET A 151 9.85 14.22 4.04
CA MET A 151 9.25 12.94 3.72
C MET A 151 9.08 12.06 4.97
N ILE A 152 10.12 11.97 5.82
CA ILE A 152 10.08 11.17 7.06
C ILE A 152 9.04 11.70 8.06
N THR A 153 8.91 13.02 8.17
CA THR A 153 7.97 13.64 9.12
C THR A 153 6.54 13.74 8.58
N GLY A 154 6.37 13.69 7.27
CA GLY A 154 5.08 13.88 6.59
C GLY A 154 4.29 12.60 6.33
N PHE A 155 4.90 11.41 6.38
CA PHE A 155 4.14 10.19 6.14
C PHE A 155 3.33 9.74 7.36
N LYS A 156 2.26 8.98 7.11
CA LYS A 156 1.43 8.38 8.17
C LYS A 156 1.88 6.95 8.45
N LYS A 157 2.29 6.65 9.69
CA LYS A 157 2.56 5.28 10.15
C LYS A 157 1.28 4.68 10.74
N VAL A 158 0.96 3.46 10.36
CA VAL A 158 -0.15 2.66 10.90
C VAL A 158 0.38 1.28 11.24
N VAL A 159 0.09 0.83 12.45
CA VAL A 159 0.40 -0.54 12.90
C VAL A 159 -0.92 -1.31 12.97
N CYS A 160 -0.97 -2.46 12.28
CA CYS A 160 -2.18 -3.26 12.19
C CYS A 160 -1.79 -4.74 12.07
N SER A 161 -2.05 -5.54 13.11
CA SER A 161 -1.79 -6.99 13.06
C SER A 161 -2.72 -7.70 12.08
N MET A 162 -2.37 -8.93 11.69
CA MET A 162 -3.19 -9.74 10.80
C MET A 162 -4.59 -9.98 11.41
N GLU A 163 -4.66 -10.22 12.71
CA GLU A 163 -5.93 -10.42 13.41
C GLU A 163 -6.81 -9.16 13.40
N MET A 164 -6.21 -7.99 13.62
CA MET A 164 -6.93 -6.71 13.54
C MET A 164 -7.49 -6.48 12.12
N ILE A 165 -6.72 -6.83 11.10
CA ILE A 165 -7.20 -6.72 9.70
C ILE A 165 -8.37 -7.66 9.47
N ASP A 166 -8.28 -8.91 9.90
CA ASP A 166 -9.35 -9.89 9.70
C ASP A 166 -10.65 -9.49 10.41
N GLN A 167 -10.54 -8.98 11.63
CA GLN A 167 -11.67 -8.45 12.37
C GLN A 167 -12.28 -7.23 11.65
N GLU A 168 -11.46 -6.26 11.27
CA GLU A 168 -11.93 -5.03 10.62
C GLU A 168 -12.55 -5.29 9.23
N LEU A 169 -11.98 -6.24 8.46
CA LEU A 169 -12.56 -6.71 7.20
C LEU A 169 -13.96 -7.27 7.40
N LEU A 170 -14.13 -8.14 8.42
CA LEU A 170 -15.40 -8.77 8.71
C LEU A 170 -16.43 -7.75 9.18
N GLU A 171 -16.07 -6.89 10.11
CA GLU A 171 -16.94 -5.83 10.64
C GLU A 171 -17.42 -4.89 9.52
N LYS A 172 -16.47 -4.37 8.73
CA LYS A 172 -16.78 -3.41 7.65
C LYS A 172 -17.63 -4.05 6.55
N PHE A 173 -17.29 -5.27 6.15
CA PHE A 173 -18.05 -5.98 5.12
C PHE A 173 -19.48 -6.31 5.61
N ASN A 174 -19.62 -6.75 6.86
CA ASN A 174 -20.93 -7.06 7.43
C ASN A 174 -21.81 -5.81 7.53
N GLN A 175 -21.23 -4.70 7.97
CA GLN A 175 -21.95 -3.44 8.13
C GLN A 175 -22.51 -2.95 6.79
N ASP A 176 -21.72 -3.00 5.73
CA ASP A 176 -22.05 -2.32 4.48
C ASP A 176 -22.72 -3.25 3.44
N TYR A 177 -22.46 -4.58 3.52
CA TYR A 177 -22.80 -5.51 2.42
C TYR A 177 -23.50 -6.80 2.87
N CYS A 178 -23.92 -6.91 4.13
CA CYS A 178 -24.61 -8.09 4.66
C CYS A 178 -25.90 -7.75 5.43
N SER A 179 -26.51 -6.61 5.16
CA SER A 179 -27.76 -6.18 5.83
C SER A 179 -28.95 -7.10 5.53
N ASP A 180 -28.91 -7.83 4.43
CA ASP A 180 -29.90 -8.83 3.99
C ASP A 180 -29.80 -10.17 4.72
N ILE A 181 -28.68 -10.43 5.41
CA ILE A 181 -28.47 -11.68 6.16
C ILE A 181 -28.75 -11.42 7.65
N GLN A 182 -29.87 -11.96 8.15
CA GLN A 182 -30.18 -11.92 9.57
C GLN A 182 -29.42 -13.02 10.31
N ASP A 183 -28.73 -12.67 11.41
CA ASP A 183 -28.11 -13.52 12.45
C ASP A 183 -27.21 -14.71 12.05
N PHE A 184 -26.89 -14.92 10.78
CA PHE A 184 -26.00 -15.98 10.34
C PHE A 184 -24.55 -15.51 10.17
N SER A 185 -23.79 -15.47 11.26
CA SER A 185 -22.37 -15.10 11.26
C SER A 185 -21.53 -15.91 10.25
N LEU A 186 -21.87 -17.20 10.07
CA LEU A 186 -21.20 -18.09 9.12
C LEU A 186 -21.46 -17.67 7.66
N ALA A 187 -22.70 -17.32 7.30
CA ALA A 187 -23.04 -16.87 5.95
C ALA A 187 -22.32 -15.54 5.62
N LYS A 188 -22.31 -14.59 6.56
CA LYS A 188 -21.58 -13.33 6.43
C LYS A 188 -20.08 -13.55 6.21
N LYS A 189 -19.47 -14.44 7.00
CA LYS A 189 -18.07 -14.81 6.85
C LYS A 189 -17.79 -15.46 5.49
N LYS A 190 -18.61 -16.41 5.05
CA LYS A 190 -18.48 -17.04 3.74
C LYS A 190 -18.61 -16.04 2.59
N ARG A 191 -19.52 -15.05 2.72
CA ARG A 191 -19.69 -13.99 1.73
C ARG A 191 -18.43 -13.13 1.60
N LEU A 192 -17.82 -12.73 2.72
CA LEU A 192 -16.53 -12.03 2.73
C LEU A 192 -15.41 -12.88 2.12
N GLU A 193 -15.27 -14.13 2.52
CA GLU A 193 -14.27 -15.05 1.98
C GLU A 193 -14.40 -15.20 0.46
N ARG A 194 -15.63 -15.27 -0.03
CA ARG A 194 -15.91 -15.35 -1.46
C ARG A 194 -15.54 -14.07 -2.19
N PHE A 195 -15.87 -12.93 -1.63
CA PHE A 195 -15.47 -11.62 -2.15
C PHE A 195 -13.94 -11.48 -2.25
N ILE A 196 -13.21 -11.81 -1.19
CA ILE A 196 -11.74 -11.82 -1.19
C ILE A 196 -11.20 -12.77 -2.27
N SER A 197 -11.78 -13.96 -2.40
CA SER A 197 -11.37 -14.96 -3.40
C SER A 197 -11.48 -14.43 -4.84
N TYR A 198 -12.51 -13.64 -5.16
CA TYR A 198 -12.63 -13.02 -6.48
C TYR A 198 -11.56 -11.98 -6.74
N ILE A 199 -11.30 -11.09 -5.77
CA ILE A 199 -10.22 -10.09 -5.86
C ILE A 199 -8.87 -10.80 -6.03
N ASP A 200 -8.60 -11.84 -5.24
CA ASP A 200 -7.36 -12.62 -5.33
C ASP A 200 -7.19 -13.29 -6.70
N LYS A 201 -8.26 -13.79 -7.28
CA LYS A 201 -8.24 -14.36 -8.64
C LYS A 201 -7.84 -13.30 -9.68
N ASP A 202 -8.38 -12.11 -9.57
CA ASP A 202 -8.08 -11.01 -10.49
C ASP A 202 -6.65 -10.48 -10.28
N ILE A 203 -6.20 -10.33 -9.04
CA ILE A 203 -4.81 -9.99 -8.72
C ILE A 203 -3.86 -11.03 -9.32
N ASN A 204 -4.12 -12.33 -9.11
CA ASN A 204 -3.29 -13.40 -9.64
C ASN A 204 -3.23 -13.38 -11.17
N LYS A 205 -4.34 -13.04 -11.84
CA LYS A 205 -4.38 -12.88 -13.31
C LYS A 205 -3.51 -11.69 -13.76
N ALA A 206 -3.58 -10.58 -13.05
CA ALA A 206 -2.77 -9.41 -13.35
C ALA A 206 -1.27 -9.68 -13.16
N ILE A 207 -0.89 -10.35 -12.06
CA ILE A 207 0.50 -10.75 -11.78
C ILE A 207 1.04 -11.68 -12.88
N LYS A 208 0.27 -12.70 -13.29
CA LYS A 208 0.66 -13.57 -14.41
C LYS A 208 0.91 -12.79 -15.70
N SER A 209 0.20 -11.69 -15.88
CA SER A 209 0.36 -10.78 -17.02
C SER A 209 1.43 -9.70 -16.79
N LYS A 210 2.13 -9.71 -15.66
CA LYS A 210 3.14 -8.72 -15.24
C LYS A 210 2.58 -7.28 -15.27
N LYS A 211 1.35 -7.11 -14.83
CA LYS A 211 0.65 -5.81 -14.78
C LYS A 211 0.12 -5.57 -13.37
N PRO A 212 0.02 -4.30 -12.92
CA PRO A 212 -0.71 -3.98 -11.71
C PRO A 212 -2.20 -4.36 -11.87
N TYR A 213 -2.84 -4.68 -10.75
CA TYR A 213 -4.27 -4.88 -10.69
C TYR A 213 -4.95 -3.58 -10.30
N THR A 214 -5.92 -3.12 -11.08
CA THR A 214 -6.71 -1.93 -10.76
C THR A 214 -8.18 -2.30 -10.62
N LEU A 215 -8.74 -2.03 -9.43
CA LEU A 215 -10.14 -2.19 -9.12
C LEU A 215 -10.84 -0.84 -9.28
N VAL A 216 -11.85 -0.82 -10.16
CA VAL A 216 -12.72 0.34 -10.40
C VAL A 216 -14.07 0.12 -9.73
N TYR A 217 -14.76 1.19 -9.33
CA TYR A 217 -16.05 1.12 -8.62
C TYR A 217 -17.11 0.24 -9.31
N PRO A 218 -17.34 0.31 -10.65
CA PRO A 218 -18.32 -0.56 -11.29
C PRO A 218 -17.97 -2.05 -11.21
N HIS A 219 -16.68 -2.39 -11.18
CA HIS A 219 -16.26 -3.79 -10.99
C HIS A 219 -16.44 -4.23 -9.55
N PHE A 220 -16.11 -3.37 -8.59
CA PHE A 220 -16.37 -3.61 -7.17
C PHE A 220 -17.86 -3.95 -6.92
N ILE A 221 -18.78 -3.11 -7.42
CA ILE A 221 -20.23 -3.33 -7.25
C ILE A 221 -20.67 -4.67 -7.87
N ARG A 222 -20.16 -5.02 -9.05
CA ARG A 222 -20.46 -6.33 -9.66
C ARG A 222 -20.03 -7.50 -8.77
N LEU A 223 -18.85 -7.40 -8.15
CA LEU A 223 -18.38 -8.45 -7.23
C LEU A 223 -19.29 -8.56 -5.99
N ILE A 224 -19.74 -7.43 -5.43
CA ILE A 224 -20.68 -7.42 -4.29
C ILE A 224 -22.01 -8.08 -4.68
N ILE A 225 -22.61 -7.73 -5.81
CA ILE A 225 -23.86 -8.32 -6.30
C ILE A 225 -23.68 -9.83 -6.50
N GLN A 226 -22.64 -10.24 -7.21
CA GLN A 226 -22.36 -11.66 -7.48
C GLN A 226 -22.25 -12.48 -6.20
N VAL A 227 -21.51 -11.97 -5.20
CA VAL A 227 -21.34 -12.68 -3.91
C VAL A 227 -22.64 -12.74 -3.13
N SER A 228 -23.48 -11.71 -3.22
CA SER A 228 -24.80 -11.68 -2.58
C SER A 228 -25.77 -12.69 -3.20
N GLU A 229 -25.73 -12.87 -4.52
CA GLU A 229 -26.53 -13.88 -5.23
C GLU A 229 -26.09 -15.32 -4.95
N GLU A 230 -24.76 -15.54 -4.79
CA GLU A 230 -24.22 -16.88 -4.52
C GLU A 230 -24.44 -17.34 -3.07
N ILE A 231 -24.57 -16.41 -2.13
CA ILE A 231 -24.67 -16.66 -0.68
C ILE A 231 -25.80 -15.77 -0.13
N SER A 232 -27.00 -16.18 -0.41
CA SER A 232 -28.24 -15.57 0.10
C SER A 232 -28.80 -16.34 1.30
#